data_a3b4fc2b6830ba0a0a24b2d5adc6edf4
#
_entry.id   a3b4fc2b6830ba0a0a24b2d5adc6edf4
#
_cell.length_a   1.000
_cell.length_b   1.000
_cell.length_c   1.000
_cell.angle_alpha   90.00
_cell.angle_beta   90.00
_cell.angle_gamma   90.00
#
_symmetry.space_group_name_H-M   'P 1'
#
loop_
_entity.id
_entity.type
_entity.pdbx_description
1 polymer ?
#
loop_
_entity_poly.entity_id
_entity_poly.type
_entity_poly.pdbx_seq_one_letter_code
_entity_poly.pdbx_strand_id
1 'polypeptide(L)'
;MPLVELFTLFPALVLFSFAASITPGPNNILLTYSGSQFGIKKTLPHIVGIRAGMTLIHVAMLMGLGHLVLANPQLHLTFKLLATGYIVYLAYKIAFSPTNSHKLQQQNQPLSFIQGALFQLINPKTMATLLSLTTALTLPGDYYWHSALLGILVFNVVALGSGLSWTYFGKVLSKKLQNQKHMRRFNYVMACLLLACLPLIHISTL
;
A
#
# COMPACT_ATOMS: atom_id res chain seq x y z
N MET A 1 -14.26 -17.03 28.37
CA MET A 1 -14.67 -17.22 26.99
C MET A 1 -14.12 -16.15 26.02
N PRO A 2 -13.99 -14.85 26.34
CA PRO A 2 -13.54 -13.82 25.39
C PRO A 2 -12.14 -14.02 24.81
N LEU A 3 -11.21 -14.50 25.63
CA LEU A 3 -9.83 -14.75 25.16
C LEU A 3 -9.77 -15.86 24.09
N VAL A 4 -10.66 -16.86 24.17
CA VAL A 4 -10.69 -17.96 23.18
C VAL A 4 -11.06 -17.44 21.78
N GLU A 5 -12.05 -16.56 21.68
CA GLU A 5 -12.47 -15.97 20.39
C GLU A 5 -11.37 -15.10 19.77
N LEU A 6 -10.67 -14.31 20.57
CA LEU A 6 -9.52 -13.53 20.09
C LEU A 6 -8.35 -14.44 19.70
N PHE A 7 -8.10 -15.55 20.43
CA PHE A 7 -7.07 -16.52 20.07
C PHE A 7 -7.39 -17.26 18.76
N THR A 8 -8.65 -17.59 18.50
CA THR A 8 -9.07 -18.22 17.24
C THR A 8 -9.00 -17.24 16.05
N LEU A 9 -9.23 -15.95 16.29
CA LEU A 9 -9.14 -14.90 15.27
C LEU A 9 -7.69 -14.57 14.87
N PHE A 10 -6.73 -14.68 15.81
CA PHE A 10 -5.35 -14.25 15.60
C PHE A 10 -4.66 -14.92 14.39
N PRO A 11 -4.71 -16.25 14.18
CA PRO A 11 -4.12 -16.88 12.99
C PRO A 11 -4.73 -16.36 11.68
N ALA A 12 -6.05 -16.17 11.65
CA ALA A 12 -6.74 -15.64 10.48
C ALA A 12 -6.28 -14.20 10.17
N LEU A 13 -6.14 -13.35 11.19
CA LEU A 13 -5.59 -12.00 11.05
C LEU A 13 -4.16 -12.01 10.50
N VAL A 14 -3.30 -12.89 11.01
CA VAL A 14 -1.90 -13.00 10.54
C VAL A 14 -1.86 -13.46 9.09
N LEU A 15 -2.57 -14.55 8.75
CA LEU A 15 -2.60 -15.09 7.40
C LEU A 15 -3.17 -14.08 6.39
N PHE A 16 -4.29 -13.46 6.72
CA PHE A 16 -4.88 -12.43 5.87
C PHE A 16 -3.95 -11.23 5.69
N SER A 17 -3.38 -10.72 6.80
CA SER A 17 -2.46 -9.58 6.76
C SER A 17 -1.22 -9.89 5.93
N PHE A 18 -0.68 -11.09 6.04
CA PHE A 18 0.45 -11.53 5.24
C PHE A 18 0.08 -11.62 3.76
N ALA A 19 -1.00 -12.35 3.41
CA ALA A 19 -1.45 -12.50 2.04
C ALA A 19 -1.75 -11.14 1.39
N ALA A 20 -2.49 -10.27 2.09
CA ALA A 20 -2.84 -8.94 1.59
C ALA A 20 -1.61 -8.03 1.40
N SER A 21 -0.64 -8.07 2.32
CA SER A 21 0.53 -7.18 2.27
C SER A 21 1.63 -7.67 1.34
N ILE A 22 1.85 -8.99 1.21
CA ILE A 22 2.91 -9.54 0.35
C ILE A 22 2.52 -9.57 -1.13
N THR A 23 1.23 -9.64 -1.44
CA THR A 23 0.75 -9.64 -2.82
C THR A 23 1.15 -8.35 -3.54
N PRO A 24 1.70 -8.43 -4.77
CA PRO A 24 2.05 -7.25 -5.56
C PRO A 24 0.88 -6.28 -5.70
N GLY A 25 1.18 -5.00 -5.63
CA GLY A 25 0.21 -3.91 -5.75
C GLY A 25 0.90 -2.56 -5.76
N PRO A 26 0.16 -1.44 -5.93
CA PRO A 26 0.75 -0.13 -6.11
C PRO A 26 1.79 0.24 -5.04
N ASN A 27 1.48 0.05 -3.75
CA ASN A 27 2.41 0.33 -2.66
C ASN A 27 3.72 -0.47 -2.80
N ASN A 28 3.62 -1.78 -3.05
CA ASN A 28 4.77 -2.68 -3.09
C ASN A 28 5.68 -2.35 -4.30
N ILE A 29 5.08 -2.01 -5.44
CA ILE A 29 5.81 -1.58 -6.65
C ILE A 29 6.54 -0.26 -6.37
N LEU A 30 5.88 0.72 -5.75
CA LEU A 30 6.48 2.00 -5.38
C LEU A 30 7.61 1.83 -4.35
N LEU A 31 7.45 0.94 -3.37
CA LEU A 31 8.47 0.64 -2.38
C LEU A 31 9.67 -0.07 -3.00
N THR A 32 9.45 -1.02 -3.93
CA THR A 32 10.52 -1.67 -4.68
C THR A 32 11.29 -0.66 -5.52
N TYR A 33 10.59 0.19 -6.25
CA TYR A 33 11.20 1.27 -7.02
C TYR A 33 12.00 2.21 -6.10
N SER A 34 11.39 2.70 -5.02
CA SER A 34 12.02 3.59 -4.06
C SER A 34 13.27 2.97 -3.42
N GLY A 35 13.17 1.69 -3.02
CA GLY A 35 14.28 0.93 -2.47
C GLY A 35 15.46 0.81 -3.44
N SER A 36 15.18 0.64 -4.74
CA SER A 36 16.19 0.53 -5.78
C SER A 36 16.90 1.85 -6.07
N GLN A 37 16.20 2.98 -6.00
CA GLN A 37 16.72 4.31 -6.32
C GLN A 37 17.37 5.01 -5.12
N PHE A 38 16.78 4.88 -3.95
CA PHE A 38 17.12 5.70 -2.77
C PHE A 38 17.59 4.88 -1.57
N GLY A 39 17.38 3.57 -1.60
CA GLY A 39 17.67 2.66 -0.49
C GLY A 39 16.66 2.78 0.66
N ILE A 40 16.85 1.91 1.68
CA ILE A 40 15.88 1.74 2.76
C ILE A 40 15.70 3.01 3.59
N LYS A 41 16.82 3.62 4.04
CA LYS A 41 16.77 4.75 4.98
C LYS A 41 15.94 5.93 4.44
N LYS A 42 16.14 6.29 3.17
CA LYS A 42 15.39 7.38 2.54
C LYS A 42 13.93 7.01 2.26
N THR A 43 13.60 5.72 2.14
CA THR A 43 12.24 5.22 1.90
C THR A 43 11.42 5.07 3.19
N LEU A 44 12.04 5.08 4.37
CA LEU A 44 11.33 4.91 5.65
C LEU A 44 10.15 5.90 5.85
N PRO A 45 10.30 7.22 5.58
CA PRO A 45 9.16 8.14 5.72
C PRO A 45 7.96 7.74 4.86
N HIS A 46 8.19 7.23 3.64
CA HIS A 46 7.13 6.72 2.77
C HIS A 46 6.46 5.48 3.38
N ILE A 47 7.25 4.51 3.90
CA ILE A 47 6.71 3.30 4.55
C ILE A 47 5.84 3.68 5.75
N VAL A 48 6.34 4.57 6.61
CA VAL A 48 5.60 5.02 7.82
C VAL A 48 4.34 5.80 7.41
N GLY A 49 4.42 6.62 6.36
CA GLY A 49 3.27 7.30 5.78
C GLY A 49 2.17 6.34 5.32
N ILE A 50 2.54 5.28 4.59
CA ILE A 50 1.60 4.22 4.19
C ILE A 50 0.91 3.63 5.42
N ARG A 51 1.66 3.28 6.46
CA ARG A 51 1.10 2.68 7.70
C ARG A 51 0.15 3.64 8.41
N ALA A 52 0.56 4.88 8.60
CA ALA A 52 -0.27 5.91 9.22
C ALA A 52 -1.57 6.15 8.43
N GLY A 53 -1.49 6.31 7.11
CA GLY A 53 -2.66 6.49 6.25
C GLY A 53 -3.62 5.30 6.32
N MET A 54 -3.10 4.07 6.22
CA MET A 54 -3.93 2.87 6.33
C MET A 54 -4.57 2.73 7.71
N THR A 55 -3.85 3.03 8.79
CA THR A 55 -4.40 2.98 10.14
C THR A 55 -5.52 4.00 10.32
N LEU A 56 -5.34 5.22 9.82
CA LEU A 56 -6.36 6.27 9.91
C LEU A 56 -7.64 5.88 9.16
N ILE A 57 -7.49 5.35 7.94
CA ILE A 57 -8.62 4.87 7.14
C ILE A 57 -9.30 3.68 7.84
N HIS A 58 -8.53 2.74 8.40
CA HIS A 58 -9.07 1.58 9.10
C HIS A 58 -9.92 2.01 10.31
N VAL A 59 -9.39 2.90 11.13
CA VAL A 59 -10.14 3.47 12.26
C VAL A 59 -11.41 4.15 11.78
N ALA A 60 -11.34 4.95 10.70
CA ALA A 60 -12.51 5.60 10.12
C ALA A 60 -13.57 4.58 9.63
N MET A 61 -13.14 3.48 9.00
CA MET A 61 -14.05 2.40 8.59
C MET A 61 -14.70 1.70 9.79
N LEU A 62 -13.92 1.41 10.84
CA LEU A 62 -14.43 0.84 12.09
C LEU A 62 -15.44 1.77 12.80
N MET A 63 -15.32 3.07 12.63
CA MET A 63 -16.28 4.07 13.11
C MET A 63 -17.52 4.21 12.20
N GLY A 64 -17.66 3.40 11.17
CA GLY A 64 -18.84 3.37 10.27
C GLY A 64 -18.71 4.23 9.00
N LEU A 65 -17.63 5.00 8.81
CA LEU A 65 -17.47 5.84 7.61
C LEU A 65 -17.37 5.02 6.31
N GLY A 66 -16.98 3.74 6.40
CA GLY A 66 -16.95 2.84 5.24
C GLY A 66 -18.31 2.69 4.55
N HIS A 67 -19.38 2.66 5.31
CA HIS A 67 -20.76 2.57 4.78
C HIS A 67 -21.16 3.81 3.98
N LEU A 68 -20.71 5.01 4.38
CA LEU A 68 -21.02 6.26 3.67
C LEU A 68 -20.37 6.29 2.27
N VAL A 69 -19.13 5.78 2.16
CA VAL A 69 -18.43 5.71 0.87
C VAL A 69 -19.12 4.71 -0.06
N LEU A 70 -19.51 3.54 0.45
CA LEU A 70 -20.18 2.49 -0.32
C LEU A 70 -21.58 2.90 -0.76
N ALA A 71 -22.29 3.67 0.05
CA ALA A 71 -23.66 4.13 -0.24
C ALA A 71 -23.72 5.26 -1.28
N ASN A 72 -22.58 5.88 -1.65
CA ASN A 72 -22.55 7.01 -2.58
C ASN A 72 -21.79 6.68 -3.87
N PRO A 73 -22.49 6.32 -4.97
CA PRO A 73 -21.86 5.95 -6.24
C PRO A 73 -21.01 7.07 -6.87
N GLN A 74 -21.39 8.34 -6.67
CA GLN A 74 -20.64 9.48 -7.21
C GLN A 74 -19.29 9.64 -6.49
N LEU A 75 -19.30 9.48 -5.17
CA LEU A 75 -18.07 9.52 -4.37
C LEU A 75 -17.12 8.39 -4.75
N HIS A 76 -17.67 7.18 -4.95
CA HIS A 76 -16.92 6.02 -5.41
C HIS A 76 -16.28 6.25 -6.79
N LEU A 77 -17.05 6.79 -7.76
CA LEU A 77 -16.53 7.13 -9.09
C LEU A 77 -15.42 8.18 -9.00
N THR A 78 -15.60 9.21 -8.17
CA THR A 78 -14.59 10.25 -7.96
C THR A 78 -13.27 9.66 -7.45
N PHE A 79 -13.33 8.78 -6.44
CA PHE A 79 -12.12 8.09 -5.96
C PHE A 79 -11.47 7.21 -7.03
N LYS A 80 -12.24 6.50 -7.86
CA LYS A 80 -11.71 5.70 -8.98
C LYS A 80 -10.96 6.58 -9.99
N LEU A 81 -11.51 7.72 -10.37
CA LEU A 81 -10.88 8.64 -11.32
C LEU A 81 -9.60 9.26 -10.74
N LEU A 82 -9.62 9.70 -9.50
CA LEU A 82 -8.45 10.24 -8.81
C LEU A 82 -7.34 9.18 -8.68
N ALA A 83 -7.70 7.94 -8.32
CA ALA A 83 -6.78 6.82 -8.24
C ALA A 83 -6.12 6.53 -9.60
N THR A 84 -6.93 6.44 -10.65
CA THR A 84 -6.46 6.21 -12.01
C THR A 84 -5.48 7.29 -12.45
N GLY A 85 -5.86 8.56 -12.32
CA GLY A 85 -5.01 9.70 -12.69
C GLY A 85 -3.68 9.72 -11.92
N TYR A 86 -3.72 9.46 -10.61
CA TYR A 86 -2.52 9.46 -9.79
C TYR A 86 -1.59 8.27 -10.09
N ILE A 87 -2.12 7.08 -10.35
CA ILE A 87 -1.31 5.91 -10.75
C ILE A 87 -0.66 6.15 -12.11
N VAL A 88 -1.37 6.71 -13.08
CA VAL A 88 -0.81 7.09 -14.39
C VAL A 88 0.31 8.12 -14.22
N TYR A 89 0.08 9.16 -13.41
CA TYR A 89 1.11 10.15 -13.08
C TYR A 89 2.36 9.52 -12.46
N LEU A 90 2.20 8.63 -11.47
CA LEU A 90 3.33 7.95 -10.85
C LEU A 90 4.06 7.01 -11.82
N ALA A 91 3.33 6.28 -12.66
CA ALA A 91 3.91 5.42 -13.69
C ALA A 91 4.73 6.25 -14.70
N TYR A 92 4.21 7.38 -15.15
CA TYR A 92 4.94 8.33 -15.99
C TYR A 92 6.23 8.80 -15.30
N LYS A 93 6.14 9.25 -14.04
CA LYS A 93 7.30 9.73 -13.28
C LYS A 93 8.37 8.66 -13.09
N ILE A 94 7.96 7.40 -12.90
CA ILE A 94 8.88 6.26 -12.80
C ILE A 94 9.53 5.96 -14.16
N ALA A 95 8.74 5.86 -15.23
CA ALA A 95 9.23 5.52 -16.57
C ALA A 95 10.31 6.49 -17.07
N PHE A 96 10.12 7.77 -16.82
CA PHE A 96 11.01 8.85 -17.28
C PHE A 96 11.98 9.33 -16.19
N SER A 97 12.13 8.59 -15.11
CA SER A 97 13.11 8.91 -14.08
C SER A 97 14.54 8.84 -14.63
N PRO A 98 15.42 9.79 -14.24
CA PRO A 98 16.83 9.76 -14.63
C PRO A 98 17.50 8.45 -14.24
N THR A 99 18.38 7.93 -15.11
CA THR A 99 19.13 6.68 -14.86
C THR A 99 20.57 6.92 -14.40
N ASN A 100 21.01 8.17 -14.35
CA ASN A 100 22.33 8.56 -13.83
C ASN A 100 22.28 8.82 -12.34
N SER A 101 23.10 8.12 -11.58
CA SER A 101 23.16 8.18 -10.10
C SER A 101 23.32 9.61 -9.55
N HIS A 102 24.14 10.45 -10.22
CA HIS A 102 24.35 11.83 -9.81
C HIS A 102 23.14 12.74 -10.02
N LYS A 103 22.40 12.57 -11.12
CA LYS A 103 21.17 13.34 -11.40
C LYS A 103 19.98 12.86 -10.55
N LEU A 104 19.93 11.57 -10.22
CA LEU A 104 18.90 10.99 -9.35
C LEU A 104 18.92 11.58 -7.94
N GLN A 105 20.11 11.78 -7.37
CA GLN A 105 20.26 12.31 -6.00
C GLN A 105 19.86 13.79 -5.89
N GLN A 106 19.94 14.55 -6.99
CA GLN A 106 19.63 15.97 -7.00
C GLN A 106 18.18 16.32 -7.35
N GLN A 107 17.50 15.49 -8.16
CA GLN A 107 16.19 15.83 -8.72
C GLN A 107 15.01 15.02 -8.21
N ASN A 108 15.23 13.81 -7.68
CA ASN A 108 14.16 12.94 -7.23
C ASN A 108 14.34 12.53 -5.76
N GLN A 109 13.25 12.57 -5.03
CA GLN A 109 13.16 12.03 -3.68
C GLN A 109 12.08 10.92 -3.64
N PRO A 110 12.17 9.98 -2.69
CA PRO A 110 11.08 9.05 -2.42
C PRO A 110 9.80 9.83 -2.15
N LEU A 111 8.66 9.17 -2.28
CA LEU A 111 7.42 9.74 -1.76
C LEU A 111 7.59 10.09 -0.27
N SER A 112 7.12 11.27 0.10
CA SER A 112 7.16 11.73 1.49
C SER A 112 6.16 10.93 2.36
N PHE A 113 6.26 11.10 3.66
CA PHE A 113 5.27 10.59 4.63
C PHE A 113 3.83 10.98 4.22
N ILE A 114 3.60 12.26 3.95
CA ILE A 114 2.26 12.78 3.60
C ILE A 114 1.77 12.18 2.28
N GLN A 115 2.61 12.13 1.26
CA GLN A 115 2.26 11.52 -0.03
C GLN A 115 1.94 10.02 0.11
N GLY A 116 2.72 9.29 0.93
CA GLY A 116 2.45 7.89 1.25
C GLY A 116 1.13 7.69 1.98
N ALA A 117 0.80 8.58 2.93
CA ALA A 117 -0.46 8.52 3.68
C ALA A 117 -1.67 8.86 2.81
N LEU A 118 -1.62 9.97 2.08
CA LEU A 118 -2.73 10.42 1.22
C LEU A 118 -3.00 9.46 0.06
N PHE A 119 -1.95 8.81 -0.46
CA PHE A 119 -2.13 7.80 -1.51
C PHE A 119 -3.07 6.66 -1.08
N GLN A 120 -3.14 6.34 0.22
CA GLN A 120 -3.99 5.26 0.70
C GLN A 120 -5.48 5.54 0.52
N LEU A 121 -5.90 6.81 0.53
CA LEU A 121 -7.29 7.22 0.30
C LEU A 121 -7.82 6.83 -1.09
N ILE A 122 -6.94 6.80 -2.07
CA ILE A 122 -7.28 6.49 -3.46
C ILE A 122 -6.77 5.11 -3.90
N ASN A 123 -6.09 4.38 -3.03
CA ASN A 123 -5.55 3.06 -3.36
C ASN A 123 -6.64 1.97 -3.18
N PRO A 124 -7.16 1.39 -4.27
CA PRO A 124 -8.28 0.44 -4.20
C PRO A 124 -7.91 -0.83 -3.42
N LYS A 125 -6.67 -1.29 -3.53
CA LYS A 125 -6.20 -2.44 -2.76
C LYS A 125 -6.24 -2.16 -1.27
N THR A 126 -5.88 -0.94 -0.84
CA THR A 126 -5.98 -0.51 0.56
C THR A 126 -7.44 -0.54 1.01
N MET A 127 -8.34 0.07 0.22
CA MET A 127 -9.76 0.12 0.56
C MET A 127 -10.36 -1.27 0.71
N ALA A 128 -10.15 -2.17 -0.26
CA ALA A 128 -10.63 -3.55 -0.21
C ALA A 128 -10.05 -4.32 1.00
N THR A 129 -8.75 -4.16 1.26
CA THR A 129 -8.09 -4.83 2.40
C THR A 129 -8.67 -4.36 3.75
N LEU A 130 -8.81 -3.05 3.93
CA LEU A 130 -9.31 -2.50 5.19
C LEU A 130 -10.81 -2.78 5.39
N LEU A 131 -11.59 -2.78 4.31
CA LEU A 131 -12.99 -3.18 4.37
C LEU A 131 -13.12 -4.65 4.80
N SER A 132 -12.30 -5.55 4.23
CA SER A 132 -12.30 -6.97 4.63
C SER A 132 -11.88 -7.15 6.09
N LEU A 133 -10.87 -6.42 6.59
CA LEU A 133 -10.48 -6.43 8.00
C LEU A 133 -11.65 -5.98 8.90
N THR A 134 -12.34 -4.91 8.51
CA THR A 134 -13.45 -4.34 9.29
C THR A 134 -14.67 -5.26 9.31
N THR A 135 -15.03 -5.89 8.18
CA THR A 135 -16.30 -6.62 8.04
C THR A 135 -16.18 -8.11 8.36
N ALA A 136 -15.06 -8.75 7.96
CA ALA A 136 -14.90 -10.20 8.07
C ALA A 136 -14.01 -10.64 9.24
N LEU A 137 -13.14 -9.75 9.74
CA LEU A 137 -12.15 -10.07 10.76
C LEU A 137 -12.26 -9.19 12.02
N THR A 138 -13.44 -8.59 12.23
CA THR A 138 -13.78 -7.87 13.45
C THR A 138 -15.02 -8.53 14.07
N LEU A 139 -14.94 -8.88 15.35
CA LEU A 139 -16.02 -9.55 16.07
C LEU A 139 -17.14 -8.54 16.43
N PRO A 140 -18.40 -8.93 16.39
CA PRO A 140 -19.50 -8.06 16.80
C PRO A 140 -19.65 -7.96 18.33
N GLY A 141 -20.48 -7.02 18.79
CA GLY A 141 -20.85 -6.86 20.19
C GLY A 141 -19.70 -6.38 21.09
N ASP A 142 -19.62 -6.93 22.29
CA ASP A 142 -18.67 -6.47 23.33
C ASP A 142 -17.19 -6.62 22.95
N TYR A 143 -16.89 -7.50 21.97
CA TYR A 143 -15.52 -7.74 21.50
C TYR A 143 -15.14 -6.92 20.27
N TYR A 144 -16.01 -6.07 19.79
CA TYR A 144 -15.78 -5.28 18.60
C TYR A 144 -14.45 -4.50 18.66
N TRP A 145 -14.30 -3.65 19.65
CA TRP A 145 -13.09 -2.83 19.78
C TRP A 145 -11.83 -3.62 20.15
N HIS A 146 -11.97 -4.71 20.90
CA HIS A 146 -10.83 -5.57 21.23
C HIS A 146 -10.29 -6.28 19.97
N SER A 147 -11.17 -6.87 19.17
CA SER A 147 -10.79 -7.51 17.91
C SER A 147 -10.31 -6.50 16.86
N ALA A 148 -10.94 -5.33 16.79
CA ALA A 148 -10.53 -4.22 15.90
C ALA A 148 -9.10 -3.77 16.23
N LEU A 149 -8.78 -3.54 17.51
CA LEU A 149 -7.44 -3.15 17.95
C LEU A 149 -6.41 -4.23 17.63
N LEU A 150 -6.74 -5.50 17.89
CA LEU A 150 -5.90 -6.64 17.53
C LEU A 150 -5.65 -6.67 16.03
N GLY A 151 -6.68 -6.47 15.19
CA GLY A 151 -6.58 -6.40 13.74
C GLY A 151 -5.67 -5.26 13.27
N ILE A 152 -5.82 -4.05 13.85
CA ILE A 152 -4.94 -2.92 13.56
C ILE A 152 -3.48 -3.25 13.89
N LEU A 153 -3.20 -3.80 15.06
CA LEU A 153 -1.85 -4.12 15.51
C LEU A 153 -1.20 -5.19 14.63
N VAL A 154 -1.89 -6.33 14.45
CA VAL A 154 -1.39 -7.44 13.62
C VAL A 154 -1.14 -6.98 12.19
N PHE A 155 -2.10 -6.28 11.58
CA PHE A 155 -1.95 -5.80 10.21
C PHE A 155 -0.78 -4.83 10.07
N ASN A 156 -0.59 -3.89 10.99
CA ASN A 156 0.52 -2.94 10.93
C ASN A 156 1.88 -3.63 11.08
N VAL A 157 2.03 -4.57 12.01
CA VAL A 157 3.29 -5.31 12.21
C VAL A 157 3.65 -6.13 10.96
N VAL A 158 2.71 -6.94 10.48
CA VAL A 158 2.93 -7.81 9.32
C VAL A 158 3.20 -6.98 8.05
N ALA A 159 2.41 -5.95 7.83
CA ALA A 159 2.54 -5.12 6.63
C ALA A 159 3.76 -4.17 6.67
N LEU A 160 4.24 -3.80 7.87
CA LEU A 160 5.54 -3.13 8.00
C LEU A 160 6.67 -4.06 7.55
N GLY A 161 6.67 -5.31 8.02
CA GLY A 161 7.63 -6.32 7.59
C GLY A 161 7.62 -6.54 6.08
N SER A 162 6.42 -6.65 5.49
CA SER A 162 6.25 -6.76 4.03
C SER A 162 6.80 -5.53 3.29
N GLY A 163 6.47 -4.32 3.73
CA GLY A 163 6.95 -3.08 3.10
C GLY A 163 8.47 -2.95 3.15
N LEU A 164 9.10 -3.32 4.27
CA LEU A 164 10.54 -3.37 4.40
C LEU A 164 11.16 -4.42 3.46
N SER A 165 10.52 -5.59 3.33
CA SER A 165 10.97 -6.67 2.44
C SER A 165 10.94 -6.25 0.96
N TRP A 166 9.85 -5.60 0.51
CA TRP A 166 9.75 -5.07 -0.84
C TRP A 166 10.78 -3.96 -1.12
N THR A 167 11.01 -3.09 -0.14
CA THR A 167 12.06 -2.04 -0.23
C THR A 167 13.45 -2.64 -0.28
N TYR A 168 13.71 -3.66 0.54
CA TYR A 168 14.99 -4.38 0.54
C TYR A 168 15.21 -5.13 -0.77
N PHE A 169 14.19 -5.79 -1.30
CA PHE A 169 14.22 -6.44 -2.61
C PHE A 169 14.64 -5.45 -3.70
N GLY A 170 14.02 -4.26 -3.73
CA GLY A 170 14.41 -3.18 -4.63
C GLY A 170 15.88 -2.78 -4.47
N LYS A 171 16.36 -2.61 -3.22
CA LYS A 171 17.76 -2.29 -2.93
C LYS A 171 18.73 -3.36 -3.41
N VAL A 172 18.39 -4.64 -3.23
CA VAL A 172 19.23 -5.75 -3.73
C VAL A 172 19.26 -5.77 -5.25
N LEU A 173 18.10 -5.57 -5.87
CA LEU A 173 17.98 -5.53 -7.33
C LEU A 173 18.82 -4.40 -7.95
N SER A 174 18.93 -3.25 -7.29
CA SER A 174 19.71 -2.10 -7.77
C SER A 174 21.20 -2.42 -7.99
N LYS A 175 21.76 -3.36 -7.21
CA LYS A 175 23.14 -3.81 -7.40
C LYS A 175 23.39 -4.46 -8.76
N LYS A 176 22.36 -5.07 -9.36
CA LYS A 176 22.39 -5.65 -10.72
C LYS A 176 22.03 -4.64 -11.81
N LEU A 177 21.52 -3.46 -11.44
CA LEU A 177 21.03 -2.41 -12.34
C LEU A 177 22.04 -1.28 -12.56
N GLN A 178 23.35 -1.57 -12.45
CA GLN A 178 24.42 -0.56 -12.57
C GLN A 178 24.50 0.08 -13.97
N ASN A 179 24.06 -0.63 -15.01
CA ASN A 179 24.03 -0.14 -16.37
C ASN A 179 22.77 0.71 -16.61
N GLN A 180 22.93 1.91 -17.21
CA GLN A 180 21.84 2.81 -17.53
C GLN A 180 20.71 2.15 -18.36
N LYS A 181 21.08 1.26 -19.29
CA LYS A 181 20.10 0.51 -20.10
C LYS A 181 19.26 -0.45 -19.21
N HIS A 182 19.90 -1.14 -18.26
CA HIS A 182 19.19 -2.03 -17.33
C HIS A 182 18.30 -1.22 -16.38
N MET A 183 18.78 -0.10 -15.86
CA MET A 183 17.99 0.80 -15.02
C MET A 183 16.76 1.35 -15.77
N ARG A 184 16.93 1.77 -17.03
CA ARG A 184 15.82 2.24 -17.86
C ARG A 184 14.77 1.15 -18.10
N ARG A 185 15.22 -0.08 -18.41
CA ARG A 185 14.31 -1.25 -18.53
C ARG A 185 13.56 -1.52 -17.24
N PHE A 186 14.26 -1.49 -16.11
CA PHE A 186 13.65 -1.65 -14.80
C PHE A 186 12.58 -0.59 -14.54
N ASN A 187 12.86 0.69 -14.81
CA ASN A 187 11.88 1.77 -14.65
C ASN A 187 10.63 1.52 -15.51
N TYR A 188 10.79 1.11 -16.77
CA TYR A 188 9.66 0.75 -17.63
C TYR A 188 8.87 -0.45 -17.09
N VAL A 189 9.54 -1.50 -16.63
CA VAL A 189 8.87 -2.66 -16.01
C VAL A 189 8.07 -2.22 -14.77
N MET A 190 8.64 -1.41 -13.90
CA MET A 190 7.94 -0.90 -12.70
C MET A 190 6.73 -0.03 -13.09
N ALA A 191 6.87 0.83 -14.09
CA ALA A 191 5.77 1.64 -14.59
C ALA A 191 4.65 0.76 -15.21
N CYS A 192 5.00 -0.23 -16.02
CA CYS A 192 4.04 -1.17 -16.60
C CYS A 192 3.31 -1.98 -15.51
N LEU A 193 4.04 -2.47 -14.50
CA LEU A 193 3.44 -3.19 -13.38
C LEU A 193 2.47 -2.29 -12.59
N LEU A 194 2.80 -1.00 -12.44
CA LEU A 194 1.94 -0.04 -11.77
C LEU A 194 0.67 0.21 -12.59
N LEU A 195 0.79 0.37 -13.91
CA LEU A 195 -0.37 0.49 -14.82
C LEU A 195 -1.20 -0.80 -14.86
N ALA A 196 -0.57 -1.98 -14.75
CA ALA A 196 -1.28 -3.26 -14.66
C ALA A 196 -2.13 -3.41 -13.40
N CYS A 197 -1.99 -2.51 -12.40
CA CYS A 197 -2.90 -2.45 -11.26
C CYS A 197 -4.22 -1.71 -11.59
N LEU A 198 -4.32 -0.97 -12.73
CA LEU A 198 -5.52 -0.21 -13.08
C LEU A 198 -6.78 -1.08 -13.29
N PRO A 199 -6.72 -2.25 -13.97
CA PRO A 199 -7.90 -3.10 -14.10
C PRO A 199 -8.51 -3.49 -12.75
N LEU A 200 -7.68 -3.69 -11.71
CA LEU A 200 -8.16 -4.01 -10.37
C LEU A 200 -9.02 -2.90 -9.75
N ILE A 201 -8.83 -1.63 -10.18
CA ILE A 201 -9.63 -0.47 -9.74
C ILE A 201 -11.02 -0.51 -10.36
N HIS A 202 -11.12 -1.00 -11.61
CA HIS A 202 -12.35 -0.98 -12.37
C HIS A 202 -13.18 -2.26 -12.21
N ILE A 203 -12.54 -3.40 -11.93
CA ILE A 203 -13.21 -4.69 -11.70
C ILE A 203 -13.77 -4.78 -10.27
N SER A 204 -13.13 -4.15 -9.29
CA SER A 204 -13.64 -4.11 -7.91
C SER A 204 -14.92 -3.26 -7.88
N THR A 205 -16.05 -3.91 -8.08
CA THR A 205 -17.34 -3.43 -7.59
C THR A 205 -17.33 -3.62 -6.08
N LEU A 206 -16.85 -2.62 -5.36
CA LEU A 206 -17.11 -2.50 -3.93
C LEU A 206 -18.48 -1.92 -3.73
#